data_fab485bc800c1d096b42786268379003
#
_entry.id   fab485bc800c1d096b42786268379003
#
_cell.length_a   1.000
_cell.length_b   1.000
_cell.length_c   1.000
_cell.angle_alpha   90.00
_cell.angle_beta   90.00
_cell.angle_gamma   90.00
#
_symmetry.space_group_name_H-M   'P 1'
#
loop_
_entity.id
_entity.type
_entity.pdbx_description
1 polymer ?
#
loop_
_entity_poly.entity_id
_entity_poly.type
_entity_poly.pdbx_seq_one_letter_code
_entity_poly.pdbx_strand_id
1 'polypeptide(L)'
;MLQKIRFSKRSYFLRQIYRIASEFGFNPIALILSITGIPLYIYQAIQFRLKNTFSESNFSVSSLSPCLKDRYQGDSHIDKHYFYQDLWAARKVYQNNPANHIDVGSRIDGFIAHLLTFRKVEVLDIRTIDSQIDGMTFRQADLMQFDSLPIAEYDSVSCLHALEHFGLGRYGDSIDPDGHIKGLKSLIMLLKPNGKLLLSVPIGRERIEFNAHRVFAVSTIVDLTSSNLDMISFSYINDNGEFYEDMSIQEIPTMNYGCGLFEFTKK
;
A
#
# COMPACT_ATOMS: atom_id res chain seq x y z
N MET A 1 3.65 -9.46 -21.44
CA MET A 1 3.96 -10.90 -21.53
C MET A 1 5.13 -11.26 -20.61
N LEU A 2 5.04 -10.92 -19.31
CA LEU A 2 5.92 -11.43 -18.26
C LEU A 2 5.10 -12.32 -17.35
N GLN A 3 4.58 -13.42 -17.94
CA GLN A 3 3.83 -14.45 -17.22
C GLN A 3 4.71 -15.13 -16.19
N LYS A 4 4.17 -15.21 -14.98
CA LYS A 4 4.42 -16.14 -13.89
C LYS A 4 5.39 -17.28 -14.24
N ILE A 5 6.66 -17.07 -13.99
CA ILE A 5 7.58 -18.21 -13.89
C ILE A 5 7.23 -18.90 -12.56
N ARG A 6 6.58 -20.07 -12.66
CA ARG A 6 6.34 -20.98 -11.55
C ARG A 6 7.68 -21.60 -11.16
N PHE A 7 8.28 -21.07 -10.12
CA PHE A 7 9.60 -21.45 -9.70
C PHE A 7 9.56 -22.65 -8.72
N SER A 8 10.40 -23.65 -8.97
CA SER A 8 10.73 -24.76 -8.07
C SER A 8 11.52 -24.26 -6.82
N LYS A 9 11.87 -25.14 -5.86
CA LYS A 9 12.66 -24.76 -4.67
C LYS A 9 14.00 -24.04 -5.00
N ARG A 10 14.60 -24.31 -6.15
CA ARG A 10 15.80 -23.62 -6.69
C ARG A 10 15.53 -22.12 -6.94
N SER A 11 14.31 -21.75 -7.17
CA SER A 11 13.81 -20.42 -7.41
C SER A 11 13.62 -19.57 -6.14
N TYR A 12 13.41 -20.17 -4.97
CA TYR A 12 13.32 -19.41 -3.72
C TYR A 12 14.65 -18.71 -3.40
N PHE A 13 15.76 -19.43 -3.54
CA PHE A 13 17.11 -18.89 -3.33
C PHE A 13 17.43 -17.73 -4.30
N LEU A 14 17.11 -17.91 -5.59
CA LEU A 14 17.30 -16.85 -6.58
C LEU A 14 16.44 -15.62 -6.30
N ARG A 15 15.23 -15.79 -5.79
CA ARG A 15 14.39 -14.66 -5.35
C ARG A 15 15.00 -13.91 -4.17
N GLN A 16 15.58 -14.62 -3.21
CA GLN A 16 16.24 -13.96 -2.07
C GLN A 16 17.46 -13.16 -2.53
N ILE A 17 18.30 -13.73 -3.41
CA ILE A 17 19.43 -12.99 -3.99
C ILE A 17 18.93 -11.76 -4.76
N TYR A 18 17.89 -11.90 -5.57
CA TYR A 18 17.31 -10.77 -6.30
C TYR A 18 16.79 -9.68 -5.35
N ARG A 19 16.07 -10.05 -4.29
CA ARG A 19 15.60 -9.10 -3.28
C ARG A 19 16.78 -8.36 -2.62
N ILE A 20 17.79 -9.10 -2.18
CA ILE A 20 19.00 -8.50 -1.58
C ILE A 20 19.68 -7.56 -2.58
N ALA A 21 19.90 -8.00 -3.83
CA ALA A 21 20.50 -7.16 -4.86
C ALA A 21 19.69 -5.88 -5.12
N SER A 22 18.35 -5.99 -5.10
CA SER A 22 17.45 -4.84 -5.28
C SER A 22 17.55 -3.83 -4.14
N GLU A 23 17.76 -4.26 -2.88
CA GLU A 23 18.00 -3.35 -1.74
C GLU A 23 19.30 -2.53 -1.93
N PHE A 24 20.29 -3.07 -2.65
CA PHE A 24 21.49 -2.34 -3.07
C PHE A 24 21.31 -1.54 -4.38
N GLY A 25 20.06 -1.41 -4.88
CA GLY A 25 19.76 -0.70 -6.12
C GLY A 25 20.09 -1.48 -7.40
N PHE A 26 20.50 -2.75 -7.30
CA PHE A 26 20.83 -3.57 -8.47
C PHE A 26 19.60 -4.35 -8.96
N ASN A 27 19.05 -3.91 -10.11
CA ASN A 27 17.93 -4.58 -10.77
C ASN A 27 18.39 -5.10 -12.16
N PRO A 28 18.68 -6.40 -12.28
CA PRO A 28 19.19 -6.96 -13.54
C PRO A 28 18.21 -6.85 -14.72
N ILE A 29 16.89 -6.93 -14.46
CA ILE A 29 15.87 -6.75 -15.51
C ILE A 29 15.87 -5.32 -16.00
N ALA A 30 15.87 -4.34 -15.08
CA ALA A 30 15.97 -2.94 -15.44
C ALA A 30 17.27 -2.63 -16.19
N LEU A 31 18.38 -3.26 -15.82
CA LEU A 31 19.66 -3.12 -16.50
C LEU A 31 19.57 -3.62 -17.95
N ILE A 32 19.02 -4.82 -18.18
CA ILE A 32 18.86 -5.39 -19.53
C ILE A 32 17.96 -4.48 -20.38
N LEU A 33 16.81 -4.05 -19.86
CA LEU A 33 15.89 -3.15 -20.55
C LEU A 33 16.55 -1.80 -20.88
N SER A 34 17.36 -1.28 -19.98
CA SER A 34 18.10 -0.02 -20.20
C SER A 34 19.14 -0.19 -21.30
N ILE A 35 19.94 -1.27 -21.26
CA ILE A 35 20.95 -1.53 -22.30
C ILE A 35 20.29 -1.71 -23.67
N THR A 36 19.20 -2.47 -23.75
CA THR A 36 18.47 -2.68 -25.01
C THR A 36 17.76 -1.41 -25.50
N GLY A 37 17.43 -0.49 -24.62
CA GLY A 37 16.81 0.79 -24.93
C GLY A 37 17.78 1.85 -25.52
N ILE A 38 19.10 1.73 -25.23
CA ILE A 38 20.10 2.72 -25.67
C ILE A 38 20.15 2.93 -27.20
N PRO A 39 20.25 1.89 -28.04
CA PRO A 39 20.34 2.09 -29.49
C PRO A 39 19.14 2.83 -30.06
N LEU A 40 17.95 2.50 -29.55
CA LEU A 40 16.71 3.14 -29.95
C LEU A 40 16.66 4.62 -29.50
N TYR A 41 17.08 4.90 -28.27
CA TYR A 41 17.17 6.26 -27.74
C TYR A 41 18.11 7.13 -28.59
N ILE A 42 19.29 6.61 -28.95
CA ILE A 42 20.24 7.32 -29.81
C ILE A 42 19.62 7.60 -31.19
N TYR A 43 19.01 6.57 -31.78
CA TYR A 43 18.31 6.73 -33.06
C TYR A 43 17.24 7.82 -33.00
N GLN A 44 16.39 7.80 -31.99
CA GLN A 44 15.33 8.78 -31.78
C GLN A 44 15.88 10.19 -31.52
N ALA A 45 16.96 10.32 -30.74
CA ALA A 45 17.61 11.61 -30.51
C ALA A 45 18.17 12.24 -31.80
N ILE A 46 18.77 11.42 -32.68
CA ILE A 46 19.26 11.86 -33.98
C ILE A 46 18.07 12.28 -34.85
N GLN A 47 17.05 11.46 -34.96
CA GLN A 47 15.85 11.77 -35.73
C GLN A 47 15.18 13.06 -35.27
N PHE A 48 15.06 13.25 -33.96
CA PHE A 48 14.46 14.44 -33.37
C PHE A 48 15.28 15.69 -33.76
N ARG A 49 16.62 15.65 -33.62
CA ARG A 49 17.49 16.78 -33.98
C ARG A 49 17.35 17.17 -35.47
N LEU A 50 17.34 16.17 -36.35
CA LEU A 50 17.17 16.41 -37.79
C LEU A 50 15.83 17.08 -38.11
N LYS A 51 14.74 16.61 -37.49
CA LYS A 51 13.41 17.18 -37.70
C LYS A 51 13.24 18.54 -37.02
N ASN A 52 13.86 18.75 -35.85
CA ASN A 52 13.76 20.01 -35.12
C ASN A 52 14.36 21.18 -35.86
N THR A 53 15.33 20.94 -36.76
CA THR A 53 15.91 21.97 -37.63
C THR A 53 14.88 22.62 -38.57
N PHE A 54 13.80 21.89 -38.91
CA PHE A 54 12.71 22.33 -39.78
C PHE A 54 11.40 22.54 -39.02
N SER A 55 11.45 22.55 -37.65
CA SER A 55 10.28 22.72 -36.83
C SER A 55 9.90 24.19 -36.69
N GLU A 56 8.62 24.50 -36.69
CA GLU A 56 8.09 25.81 -36.31
C GLU A 56 8.26 26.10 -34.80
N SER A 57 8.64 25.08 -34.03
CA SER A 57 8.85 25.15 -32.58
C SER A 57 10.23 25.75 -32.27
N ASN A 58 10.27 26.74 -31.37
CA ASN A 58 11.51 27.36 -30.90
C ASN A 58 12.16 26.62 -29.72
N PHE A 59 11.72 25.38 -29.37
CA PHE A 59 12.35 24.63 -28.30
C PHE A 59 13.72 24.09 -28.67
N SER A 60 14.74 24.47 -27.93
CA SER A 60 16.08 23.90 -28.02
C SER A 60 16.25 22.66 -27.16
N VAL A 61 17.05 21.70 -27.63
CA VAL A 61 17.47 20.54 -26.83
C VAL A 61 18.60 21.01 -25.91
N SER A 62 18.26 21.26 -24.62
CA SER A 62 19.24 21.75 -23.63
C SER A 62 20.01 20.61 -22.96
N SER A 63 19.41 19.42 -22.84
CA SER A 63 20.00 18.25 -22.17
C SER A 63 19.47 16.95 -22.75
N LEU A 64 20.18 15.85 -22.48
CA LEU A 64 19.74 14.50 -22.82
C LEU A 64 19.32 13.80 -21.52
N SER A 65 18.04 13.44 -21.42
CA SER A 65 17.46 12.73 -20.27
C SER A 65 16.86 11.40 -20.75
N PRO A 66 17.64 10.30 -20.73
CA PRO A 66 17.20 9.04 -21.32
C PRO A 66 16.16 8.34 -20.44
N CYS A 67 14.95 8.11 -20.99
CA CYS A 67 13.89 7.27 -20.43
C CYS A 67 13.86 5.94 -21.19
N LEU A 68 14.75 5.01 -20.83
CA LEU A 68 15.05 3.81 -21.64
C LEU A 68 14.04 2.68 -21.44
N LYS A 69 13.27 2.70 -20.35
CA LYS A 69 12.40 1.60 -19.92
C LYS A 69 10.91 1.88 -20.15
N ASP A 70 10.50 3.14 -20.20
CA ASP A 70 9.09 3.56 -20.11
C ASP A 70 8.21 2.94 -21.20
N ARG A 71 8.72 2.77 -22.40
CA ARG A 71 7.99 2.13 -23.50
C ARG A 71 7.63 0.66 -23.27
N TYR A 72 8.32 0.00 -22.32
CA TYR A 72 8.08 -1.39 -21.95
C TYR A 72 7.20 -1.51 -20.71
N GLN A 73 6.84 -0.36 -20.08
CA GLN A 73 5.99 -0.28 -18.91
C GLN A 73 4.55 0.00 -19.38
N GLY A 74 3.72 -1.01 -19.48
CA GLY A 74 2.29 -0.80 -19.61
C GLY A 74 1.66 -0.42 -18.25
N ASP A 75 0.52 -0.98 -17.92
CA ASP A 75 -0.12 -0.91 -16.61
C ASP A 75 0.60 -1.76 -15.52
N SER A 76 1.69 -2.46 -15.90
CA SER A 76 2.44 -3.36 -15.03
C SER A 76 3.17 -2.68 -13.86
N HIS A 77 3.31 -1.36 -13.87
CA HIS A 77 3.88 -0.56 -12.79
C HIS A 77 2.83 -0.09 -11.78
N ILE A 78 1.53 -0.24 -12.10
CA ILE A 78 0.45 0.04 -11.14
C ILE A 78 0.48 -1.05 -10.08
N ASP A 79 0.76 -0.67 -8.85
CA ASP A 79 0.57 -1.56 -7.72
C ASP A 79 -0.93 -1.72 -7.47
N LYS A 80 -1.47 -2.83 -7.95
CA LYS A 80 -2.92 -3.06 -7.94
C LYS A 80 -3.48 -3.18 -6.53
N HIS A 81 -2.67 -3.63 -5.54
CA HIS A 81 -3.11 -3.65 -4.15
C HIS A 81 -3.40 -2.23 -3.67
N TYR A 82 -2.43 -1.32 -3.78
CA TYR A 82 -2.62 0.07 -3.37
C TYR A 82 -3.68 0.79 -4.20
N PHE A 83 -3.69 0.59 -5.52
CA PHE A 83 -4.64 1.27 -6.38
C PHE A 83 -6.10 0.97 -6.02
N TYR A 84 -6.47 -0.31 -5.91
CA TYR A 84 -7.85 -0.70 -5.60
C TYR A 84 -8.20 -0.44 -4.14
N GLN A 85 -7.28 -0.70 -3.21
CA GLN A 85 -7.44 -0.43 -1.79
C GLN A 85 -7.75 1.05 -1.53
N ASP A 86 -6.93 1.95 -2.09
CA ASP A 86 -7.05 3.38 -1.86
C ASP A 86 -8.37 3.94 -2.40
N LEU A 87 -8.79 3.48 -3.59
CA LEU A 87 -10.08 3.84 -4.16
C LEU A 87 -11.25 3.26 -3.35
N TRP A 88 -11.17 2.00 -2.93
CA TRP A 88 -12.20 1.36 -2.11
C TRP A 88 -12.37 2.12 -0.79
N ALA A 89 -11.29 2.33 -0.06
CA ALA A 89 -11.34 3.02 1.23
C ALA A 89 -11.83 4.47 1.10
N ALA A 90 -11.38 5.22 0.09
CA ALA A 90 -11.84 6.58 -0.15
C ALA A 90 -13.34 6.64 -0.45
N ARG A 91 -13.88 5.70 -1.24
CA ARG A 91 -15.32 5.57 -1.50
C ARG A 91 -16.10 5.28 -0.21
N LYS A 92 -15.62 4.35 0.63
CA LYS A 92 -16.25 4.04 1.93
C LYS A 92 -16.27 5.25 2.84
N VAL A 93 -15.17 6.01 2.95
CA VAL A 93 -15.13 7.26 3.75
C VAL A 93 -16.08 8.31 3.18
N TYR A 94 -16.13 8.46 1.85
CA TYR A 94 -17.05 9.41 1.20
C TYR A 94 -18.51 9.05 1.46
N GLN A 95 -18.89 7.78 1.28
CA GLN A 95 -20.25 7.27 1.49
C GLN A 95 -20.69 7.38 2.94
N ASN A 96 -19.81 7.01 3.87
CA ASN A 96 -20.08 7.03 5.31
C ASN A 96 -20.09 8.45 5.89
N ASN A 97 -19.44 9.39 5.22
CA ASN A 97 -19.34 10.80 5.57
C ASN A 97 -19.14 11.04 7.09
N PRO A 98 -18.12 10.45 7.73
CA PRO A 98 -17.91 10.58 9.17
C PRO A 98 -17.59 12.03 9.54
N ALA A 99 -18.03 12.50 10.73
CA ALA A 99 -17.66 13.84 11.20
C ALA A 99 -16.14 13.93 11.42
N ASN A 100 -15.57 12.94 12.12
CA ASN A 100 -14.13 12.84 12.39
C ASN A 100 -13.57 11.54 11.80
N HIS A 101 -12.54 11.68 10.97
CA HIS A 101 -11.81 10.54 10.40
C HIS A 101 -10.32 10.69 10.66
N ILE A 102 -9.68 9.60 11.08
CA ILE A 102 -8.24 9.50 11.27
C ILE A 102 -7.68 8.32 10.48
N ASP A 103 -6.52 8.53 9.88
CA ASP A 103 -5.77 7.47 9.21
C ASP A 103 -4.53 7.08 10.00
N VAL A 104 -4.17 5.81 9.93
CA VAL A 104 -3.00 5.25 10.60
C VAL A 104 -2.08 4.56 9.60
N GLY A 105 -0.95 5.22 9.32
CA GLY A 105 0.17 4.65 8.59
C GLY A 105 -0.05 4.39 7.10
N SER A 106 -1.16 4.86 6.50
CA SER A 106 -1.40 4.67 5.06
C SER A 106 -0.51 5.59 4.21
N ARG A 107 -0.45 5.32 2.92
CA ARG A 107 0.34 6.12 1.97
C ARG A 107 -0.29 7.49 1.75
N ILE A 108 0.54 8.55 1.88
CA ILE A 108 0.08 9.94 1.67
C ILE A 108 -0.19 10.20 0.18
N ASP A 109 0.67 9.72 -0.70
CA ASP A 109 0.59 9.90 -2.16
C ASP A 109 -0.49 9.01 -2.83
N GLY A 110 -1.18 8.19 -2.05
CA GLY A 110 -2.28 7.34 -2.46
C GLY A 110 -3.57 7.70 -1.75
N PHE A 111 -3.93 6.94 -0.71
CA PHE A 111 -5.20 7.07 0.00
C PHE A 111 -5.45 8.47 0.57
N ILE A 112 -4.47 9.06 1.27
CA ILE A 112 -4.63 10.38 1.89
C ILE A 112 -4.88 11.45 0.82
N ALA A 113 -4.17 11.40 -0.31
CA ALA A 113 -4.41 12.33 -1.42
C ALA A 113 -5.85 12.25 -1.95
N HIS A 114 -6.46 11.05 -1.99
CA HIS A 114 -7.87 10.91 -2.37
C HIS A 114 -8.80 11.58 -1.35
N LEU A 115 -8.56 11.39 -0.03
CA LEU A 115 -9.38 11.99 1.02
C LEU A 115 -9.34 13.52 0.99
N LEU A 116 -8.16 14.10 0.77
CA LEU A 116 -7.95 15.55 0.75
C LEU A 116 -8.72 16.25 -0.36
N THR A 117 -9.23 15.55 -1.36
CA THR A 117 -10.08 16.12 -2.41
C THR A 117 -11.47 16.53 -1.91
N PHE A 118 -11.95 15.96 -0.80
CA PHE A 118 -13.31 16.18 -0.31
C PHE A 118 -13.40 16.42 1.21
N ARG A 119 -12.32 16.23 1.97
CA ARG A 119 -12.32 16.42 3.42
C ARG A 119 -10.93 16.71 3.98
N LYS A 120 -10.91 17.28 5.19
CA LYS A 120 -9.71 17.29 6.02
C LYS A 120 -9.50 15.95 6.66
N VAL A 121 -8.24 15.58 6.92
CA VAL A 121 -7.85 14.27 7.50
C VAL A 121 -6.75 14.44 8.54
N GLU A 122 -6.86 13.73 9.65
CA GLU A 122 -5.78 13.54 10.61
C GLU A 122 -5.04 12.25 10.29
N VAL A 123 -3.70 12.27 10.35
CA VAL A 123 -2.84 11.14 10.05
C VAL A 123 -1.94 10.86 11.25
N LEU A 124 -1.94 9.61 11.69
CA LEU A 124 -0.96 9.08 12.65
C LEU A 124 0.06 8.21 11.92
N ASP A 125 1.34 8.43 12.18
CA ASP A 125 2.41 7.55 11.72
C ASP A 125 3.53 7.55 12.76
N ILE A 126 4.25 6.44 12.86
CA ILE A 126 5.44 6.35 13.72
C ILE A 126 6.61 7.16 13.15
N ARG A 127 6.66 7.29 11.82
CA ARG A 127 7.67 8.08 11.10
C ARG A 127 7.31 9.57 11.16
N THR A 128 8.31 10.44 11.07
CA THR A 128 8.10 11.88 10.90
C THR A 128 7.66 12.20 9.47
N ILE A 129 6.74 13.17 9.35
CA ILE A 129 6.33 13.73 8.07
C ILE A 129 6.59 15.23 8.12
N ASP A 130 7.59 15.68 7.37
CA ASP A 130 7.99 17.09 7.36
C ASP A 130 7.17 17.95 6.38
N SER A 131 6.40 17.33 5.49
CA SER A 131 5.60 18.02 4.48
C SER A 131 4.36 18.67 5.10
N GLN A 132 4.22 19.98 4.91
CA GLN A 132 2.97 20.69 5.21
C GLN A 132 2.01 20.55 4.02
N ILE A 133 0.93 19.80 4.22
CA ILE A 133 -0.10 19.56 3.20
C ILE A 133 -1.40 20.18 3.68
N ASP A 134 -1.98 21.05 2.86
CA ASP A 134 -3.26 21.69 3.21
C ASP A 134 -4.37 20.66 3.41
N GLY A 135 -5.13 20.82 4.49
CA GLY A 135 -6.17 19.88 4.89
C GLY A 135 -5.70 18.64 5.64
N MET A 136 -4.38 18.41 5.77
CA MET A 136 -3.81 17.30 6.55
C MET A 136 -3.28 17.81 7.89
N THR A 137 -3.68 17.14 8.97
CA THR A 137 -3.06 17.29 10.29
C THR A 137 -2.27 16.03 10.59
N PHE A 138 -1.00 16.19 10.96
CA PHE A 138 -0.13 15.05 11.26
C PHE A 138 0.20 14.99 12.75
N ARG A 139 0.20 13.79 13.30
CA ARG A 139 0.68 13.49 14.65
C ARG A 139 1.57 12.24 14.63
N GLN A 140 2.80 12.38 15.10
CA GLN A 140 3.68 11.23 15.28
C GLN A 140 3.25 10.42 16.50
N ALA A 141 2.96 9.14 16.32
CA ALA A 141 2.61 8.23 17.40
C ALA A 141 2.93 6.78 17.06
N ASP A 142 3.30 6.01 18.09
CA ASP A 142 3.42 4.54 18.02
C ASP A 142 2.14 3.90 18.54
N LEU A 143 1.37 3.28 17.67
CA LEU A 143 0.11 2.61 18.04
C LEU A 143 0.30 1.34 18.89
N MET A 144 1.51 0.86 19.09
CA MET A 144 1.77 -0.20 20.06
C MET A 144 1.85 0.32 21.51
N GLN A 145 1.87 1.67 21.69
CA GLN A 145 1.92 2.33 23.00
C GLN A 145 0.60 3.06 23.27
N PHE A 146 -0.21 2.54 24.19
CA PHE A 146 -1.59 3.02 24.45
C PHE A 146 -1.69 4.37 25.16
N ASP A 147 -0.68 4.72 25.98
CA ASP A 147 -0.80 5.78 26.98
C ASP A 147 -0.94 7.20 26.43
N SER A 148 -0.64 7.39 25.14
CA SER A 148 -0.67 8.70 24.46
C SER A 148 -1.79 8.87 23.43
N LEU A 149 -2.64 7.86 23.26
CA LEU A 149 -3.66 7.86 22.22
C LEU A 149 -5.00 8.37 22.74
N PRO A 150 -5.78 9.11 21.94
CA PRO A 150 -7.16 9.47 22.28
C PRO A 150 -8.04 8.22 22.34
N ILE A 151 -9.04 8.23 23.22
CA ILE A 151 -9.98 7.11 23.37
C ILE A 151 -11.36 7.54 22.90
N ALA A 152 -12.00 6.74 22.04
CA ALA A 152 -13.37 6.94 21.57
C ALA A 152 -13.64 8.34 20.98
N GLU A 153 -12.71 8.85 20.14
CA GLU A 153 -12.78 10.19 19.59
C GLU A 153 -13.25 10.22 18.12
N TYR A 154 -13.05 9.12 17.38
CA TYR A 154 -13.28 9.12 15.94
C TYR A 154 -14.50 8.30 15.53
N ASP A 155 -15.26 8.84 14.56
CA ASP A 155 -16.37 8.15 13.92
C ASP A 155 -15.88 7.14 12.88
N SER A 156 -14.65 7.33 12.38
CA SER A 156 -14.02 6.47 11.38
C SER A 156 -12.50 6.45 11.56
N VAL A 157 -11.93 5.26 11.47
CA VAL A 157 -10.48 5.01 11.48
C VAL A 157 -10.13 4.18 10.25
N SER A 158 -9.03 4.52 9.58
CA SER A 158 -8.44 3.68 8.54
C SER A 158 -7.02 3.24 8.91
N CYS A 159 -6.65 2.03 8.49
CA CYS A 159 -5.30 1.50 8.60
C CYS A 159 -5.07 0.57 7.41
N LEU A 160 -4.42 1.10 6.37
CA LEU A 160 -4.32 0.42 5.09
C LEU A 160 -2.87 0.02 4.80
N HIS A 161 -2.62 -1.29 4.72
CA HIS A 161 -1.28 -1.86 4.55
C HIS A 161 -0.24 -1.31 5.55
N ALA A 162 -0.64 -1.21 6.83
CA ALA A 162 0.24 -0.76 7.91
C ALA A 162 0.32 -1.77 9.07
N LEU A 163 -0.81 -2.35 9.50
CA LEU A 163 -0.87 -3.25 10.66
C LEU A 163 0.07 -4.46 10.55
N GLU A 164 0.29 -4.97 9.35
CA GLU A 164 1.18 -6.11 9.08
C GLU A 164 2.64 -5.86 9.43
N HIS A 165 3.03 -4.60 9.57
CA HIS A 165 4.41 -4.19 9.87
C HIS A 165 4.68 -4.04 11.37
N PHE A 166 3.64 -3.83 12.18
CA PHE A 166 3.79 -3.48 13.59
C PHE A 166 4.58 -4.53 14.37
N GLY A 167 5.61 -4.08 15.08
CA GLY A 167 6.49 -4.94 15.87
C GLY A 167 7.56 -5.69 15.06
N LEU A 168 7.77 -5.34 13.77
CA LEU A 168 8.84 -5.93 12.96
C LEU A 168 10.11 -5.06 12.89
N GLY A 169 10.10 -3.86 13.47
CA GLY A 169 11.24 -2.93 13.48
C GLY A 169 11.53 -2.26 12.14
N ARG A 170 10.64 -2.43 11.14
CA ARG A 170 10.85 -1.94 9.77
C ARG A 170 10.90 -0.41 9.70
N TYR A 171 10.08 0.25 10.49
CA TYR A 171 9.91 1.71 10.48
C TYR A 171 10.46 2.39 11.74
N GLY A 172 11.35 1.69 12.48
CA GLY A 172 11.91 2.18 13.73
C GLY A 172 11.06 1.84 14.96
N ASP A 173 10.00 1.05 14.76
CA ASP A 173 9.17 0.49 15.81
C ASP A 173 9.93 -0.56 16.65
N SER A 174 9.53 -0.73 17.90
CA SER A 174 10.10 -1.76 18.79
C SER A 174 9.79 -3.16 18.25
N ILE A 175 10.75 -4.08 18.34
CA ILE A 175 10.52 -5.49 18.00
C ILE A 175 9.55 -6.09 19.01
N ASP A 176 8.39 -6.51 18.51
CA ASP A 176 7.34 -7.12 19.31
C ASP A 176 6.52 -8.10 18.44
N PRO A 177 6.60 -9.42 18.66
CA PRO A 177 5.81 -10.40 17.93
C PRO A 177 4.31 -10.15 17.98
N ASP A 178 3.81 -9.55 19.07
CA ASP A 178 2.39 -9.21 19.29
C ASP A 178 2.03 -7.78 18.89
N GLY A 179 2.94 -7.07 18.20
CA GLY A 179 2.75 -5.67 17.81
C GLY A 179 1.48 -5.43 17.01
N HIS A 180 1.12 -6.35 16.10
CA HIS A 180 -0.12 -6.28 15.32
C HIS A 180 -1.38 -6.41 16.21
N ILE A 181 -1.34 -7.21 17.27
CA ILE A 181 -2.45 -7.35 18.22
C ILE A 181 -2.62 -6.05 19.03
N LYS A 182 -1.49 -5.48 19.51
CA LYS A 182 -1.49 -4.20 20.22
C LYS A 182 -2.00 -3.08 19.33
N GLY A 183 -1.47 -2.99 18.11
CA GLY A 183 -1.93 -2.00 17.13
C GLY A 183 -3.42 -2.10 16.81
N LEU A 184 -3.94 -3.31 16.60
CA LEU A 184 -5.36 -3.52 16.36
C LEU A 184 -6.22 -3.08 17.56
N LYS A 185 -5.80 -3.36 18.79
CA LYS A 185 -6.46 -2.86 20.01
C LYS A 185 -6.49 -1.33 20.05
N SER A 186 -5.38 -0.68 19.70
CA SER A 186 -5.31 0.79 19.62
C SER A 186 -6.26 1.34 18.58
N LEU A 187 -6.33 0.75 17.37
CA LEU A 187 -7.29 1.17 16.33
C LEU A 187 -8.73 1.10 16.83
N ILE A 188 -9.09 0.03 17.56
CA ILE A 188 -10.41 -0.13 18.15
C ILE A 188 -10.67 0.89 19.26
N MET A 189 -9.65 1.22 20.07
CA MET A 189 -9.78 2.23 21.14
C MET A 189 -10.02 3.63 20.59
N LEU A 190 -9.44 4.00 19.45
CA LEU A 190 -9.67 5.30 18.79
C LEU A 190 -11.14 5.49 18.39
N LEU A 191 -11.87 4.43 18.08
CA LEU A 191 -13.25 4.48 17.60
C LEU A 191 -14.25 4.79 18.71
N LYS A 192 -15.22 5.65 18.41
CA LYS A 192 -16.47 5.78 19.15
C LYS A 192 -17.30 4.49 19.04
N PRO A 193 -18.27 4.24 19.95
CA PRO A 193 -19.31 3.24 19.71
C PRO A 193 -19.98 3.47 18.35
N ASN A 194 -20.23 2.41 17.60
CA ASN A 194 -20.74 2.41 16.21
C ASN A 194 -19.79 3.06 15.18
N GLY A 195 -18.59 3.48 15.59
CA GLY A 195 -17.55 4.00 14.68
C GLY A 195 -17.05 2.90 13.72
N LYS A 196 -16.55 3.29 12.55
CA LYS A 196 -16.14 2.36 11.50
C LYS A 196 -14.63 2.23 11.38
N LEU A 197 -14.13 1.00 11.28
CA LEU A 197 -12.75 0.68 10.95
C LEU A 197 -12.67 0.18 9.50
N LEU A 198 -11.84 0.85 8.69
CA LEU A 198 -11.40 0.39 7.40
C LEU A 198 -10.00 -0.18 7.55
N LEU A 199 -9.86 -1.49 7.40
CA LEU A 199 -8.60 -2.19 7.57
C LEU A 199 -8.22 -2.89 6.28
N SER A 200 -6.98 -2.72 5.83
CA SER A 200 -6.42 -3.61 4.82
C SER A 200 -5.12 -4.23 5.27
N VAL A 201 -4.93 -5.49 4.90
CA VAL A 201 -3.73 -6.28 5.20
C VAL A 201 -3.45 -7.29 4.09
N PRO A 202 -2.20 -7.72 3.92
CA PRO A 202 -1.88 -8.86 3.08
C PRO A 202 -2.57 -10.11 3.61
N ILE A 203 -3.28 -10.85 2.74
CA ILE A 203 -3.95 -12.09 3.08
C ILE A 203 -3.46 -13.27 2.25
N GLY A 204 -3.48 -14.45 2.85
CA GLY A 204 -3.05 -15.69 2.19
C GLY A 204 -2.65 -16.77 3.20
N ARG A 205 -1.71 -17.62 2.79
CA ARG A 205 -1.11 -18.58 3.73
C ARG A 205 -0.36 -17.82 4.81
N GLU A 206 -0.78 -17.97 6.06
CA GLU A 206 -0.26 -17.24 7.20
C GLU A 206 1.24 -17.44 7.39
N ARG A 207 1.97 -16.33 7.51
CA ARG A 207 3.42 -16.32 7.68
C ARG A 207 3.96 -14.92 8.01
N ILE A 208 5.19 -14.88 8.51
CA ILE A 208 5.98 -13.65 8.65
C ILE A 208 7.10 -13.69 7.60
N GLU A 209 7.21 -12.64 6.79
CA GLU A 209 8.38 -12.33 5.97
C GLU A 209 9.17 -11.22 6.69
N PHE A 210 10.08 -11.64 7.59
CA PHE A 210 10.84 -10.72 8.44
C PHE A 210 11.87 -9.91 7.61
N ASN A 211 12.02 -8.61 7.77
CA ASN A 211 11.21 -7.64 8.52
C ASN A 211 10.20 -6.92 7.60
N ALA A 212 9.86 -7.53 6.48
CA ALA A 212 8.97 -6.93 5.48
C ALA A 212 7.54 -6.77 6.02
N HIS A 213 6.84 -7.87 6.32
CA HIS A 213 5.43 -7.87 6.72
C HIS A 213 4.95 -9.24 7.22
N ARG A 214 3.76 -9.25 7.81
CA ARG A 214 2.94 -10.46 8.01
C ARG A 214 1.99 -10.65 6.84
N VAL A 215 1.69 -11.90 6.52
CA VAL A 215 0.55 -12.29 5.69
C VAL A 215 -0.42 -13.03 6.59
N PHE A 216 -1.66 -12.58 6.65
CA PHE A 216 -2.67 -13.12 7.56
C PHE A 216 -3.56 -14.14 6.85
N ALA A 217 -4.02 -15.16 7.59
CA ALA A 217 -5.26 -15.83 7.20
C ALA A 217 -6.44 -14.87 7.44
N VAL A 218 -7.46 -14.93 6.60
CA VAL A 218 -8.66 -14.08 6.80
C VAL A 218 -9.32 -14.38 8.13
N SER A 219 -9.37 -15.68 8.53
CA SER A 219 -9.89 -16.11 9.83
C SER A 219 -9.18 -15.45 11.00
N THR A 220 -7.84 -15.27 10.92
CA THR A 220 -7.06 -14.62 11.99
C THR A 220 -7.54 -13.18 12.23
N ILE A 221 -7.80 -12.41 11.18
CA ILE A 221 -8.33 -11.04 11.33
C ILE A 221 -9.73 -11.06 11.92
N VAL A 222 -10.60 -11.97 11.46
CA VAL A 222 -11.95 -12.13 11.97
C VAL A 222 -11.94 -12.51 13.47
N ASP A 223 -11.09 -13.47 13.86
CA ASP A 223 -10.97 -13.92 15.24
C ASP A 223 -10.47 -12.80 16.16
N LEU A 224 -9.45 -12.04 15.74
CA LEU A 224 -8.89 -10.93 16.49
C LEU A 224 -9.87 -9.76 16.68
N THR A 225 -10.82 -9.59 15.78
CA THR A 225 -11.79 -8.47 15.81
C THR A 225 -13.12 -8.84 16.43
N SER A 226 -13.52 -10.11 16.41
CA SER A 226 -14.89 -10.60 16.70
C SER A 226 -15.46 -10.18 18.07
N SER A 227 -14.62 -9.99 19.08
CA SER A 227 -15.07 -9.58 20.42
C SER A 227 -15.52 -8.12 20.50
N ASN A 228 -14.96 -7.23 19.67
CA ASN A 228 -15.13 -5.78 19.76
C ASN A 228 -15.77 -5.15 18.52
N LEU A 229 -15.70 -5.83 17.39
CA LEU A 229 -16.16 -5.32 16.10
C LEU A 229 -17.13 -6.31 15.45
N ASP A 230 -18.10 -5.76 14.69
CA ASP A 230 -18.92 -6.51 13.76
C ASP A 230 -18.44 -6.20 12.33
N MET A 231 -18.22 -7.23 11.52
CA MET A 231 -17.82 -7.07 10.12
C MET A 231 -19.03 -6.66 9.28
N ILE A 232 -18.93 -5.53 8.58
CA ILE A 232 -19.97 -5.00 7.68
C ILE A 232 -19.80 -5.57 6.29
N SER A 233 -18.58 -5.48 5.74
CA SER A 233 -18.26 -5.98 4.41
C SER A 233 -16.82 -6.45 4.31
N PHE A 234 -16.58 -7.34 3.36
CA PHE A 234 -15.26 -7.84 3.02
C PHE A 234 -15.08 -7.81 1.50
N SER A 235 -13.95 -7.26 1.08
CA SER A 235 -13.52 -7.25 -0.32
C SER A 235 -12.06 -7.72 -0.40
N TYR A 236 -11.58 -8.12 -1.56
CA TYR A 236 -10.20 -8.52 -1.69
C TYR A 236 -9.62 -8.29 -3.09
N ILE A 237 -8.30 -8.22 -3.16
CA ILE A 237 -7.55 -8.27 -4.40
C ILE A 237 -6.76 -9.60 -4.39
N ASN A 238 -6.90 -10.39 -5.46
CA ASN A 238 -6.26 -11.69 -5.54
C ASN A 238 -4.80 -11.63 -6.01
N ASP A 239 -4.11 -12.78 -6.05
CA ASP A 239 -2.73 -12.91 -6.53
C ASP A 239 -2.50 -12.41 -7.97
N ASN A 240 -3.55 -12.25 -8.77
CA ASN A 240 -3.50 -11.71 -10.13
C ASN A 240 -3.71 -10.19 -10.18
N GLY A 241 -4.03 -9.58 -9.02
CA GLY A 241 -4.40 -8.17 -8.94
C GLY A 241 -5.81 -7.89 -9.46
N GLU A 242 -6.71 -8.84 -9.40
CA GLU A 242 -8.13 -8.68 -9.71
C GLU A 242 -8.88 -8.33 -8.42
N PHE A 243 -9.73 -7.31 -8.48
CA PHE A 243 -10.50 -6.82 -7.34
C PHE A 243 -11.89 -7.46 -7.29
N TYR A 244 -12.29 -7.92 -6.11
CA TYR A 244 -13.58 -8.52 -5.80
C TYR A 244 -14.21 -7.78 -4.63
N GLU A 245 -15.37 -7.16 -4.86
CA GLU A 245 -16.05 -6.32 -3.87
C GLU A 245 -17.19 -7.09 -3.20
N ASP A 246 -17.40 -6.82 -1.90
CA ASP A 246 -18.48 -7.32 -1.04
C ASP A 246 -18.69 -8.85 -1.11
N MET A 247 -17.61 -9.58 -0.94
CA MET A 247 -17.57 -11.04 -1.02
C MET A 247 -17.83 -11.72 0.33
N SER A 248 -18.40 -12.93 0.27
CA SER A 248 -18.47 -13.80 1.45
C SER A 248 -17.09 -14.35 1.78
N ILE A 249 -16.70 -14.31 3.07
CA ILE A 249 -15.43 -14.86 3.53
C ILE A 249 -15.33 -16.38 3.34
N GLN A 250 -16.46 -17.08 3.21
CA GLN A 250 -16.52 -18.54 2.93
C GLN A 250 -16.15 -18.88 1.49
N GLU A 251 -16.25 -17.92 0.57
CA GLU A 251 -16.04 -18.12 -0.88
C GLU A 251 -14.65 -17.68 -1.34
N ILE A 252 -13.75 -17.35 -0.40
CA ILE A 252 -12.43 -16.84 -0.73
C ILE A 252 -11.55 -17.97 -1.23
N PRO A 253 -10.93 -17.86 -2.41
CA PRO A 253 -10.01 -18.85 -2.92
C PRO A 253 -8.71 -18.87 -2.09
N THR A 254 -8.02 -19.99 -2.09
CA THR A 254 -6.68 -20.06 -1.51
C THR A 254 -5.74 -19.12 -2.26
N MET A 255 -5.18 -18.15 -1.56
CA MET A 255 -4.23 -17.17 -2.07
C MET A 255 -2.86 -17.33 -1.42
N ASN A 256 -1.83 -16.91 -2.12
CA ASN A 256 -0.49 -16.82 -1.56
C ASN A 256 -0.17 -15.43 -1.00
N TYR A 257 -0.60 -14.39 -1.73
CA TYR A 257 -0.37 -13.00 -1.36
C TYR A 257 -1.43 -12.11 -2.03
N GLY A 258 -2.62 -12.07 -1.45
CA GLY A 258 -3.68 -11.14 -1.83
C GLY A 258 -3.71 -9.94 -0.88
N CYS A 259 -4.67 -9.04 -1.07
CA CYS A 259 -4.97 -7.95 -0.16
C CYS A 259 -6.42 -8.08 0.33
N GLY A 260 -6.63 -8.22 1.63
CA GLY A 260 -7.95 -8.21 2.25
C GLY A 260 -8.34 -6.80 2.65
N LEU A 261 -9.59 -6.45 2.39
CA LEU A 261 -10.19 -5.14 2.66
C LEU A 261 -11.41 -5.36 3.54
N PHE A 262 -11.33 -4.93 4.77
CA PHE A 262 -12.35 -5.18 5.79
C PHE A 262 -13.00 -3.86 6.22
N GLU A 263 -14.32 -3.81 6.23
CA GLU A 263 -15.08 -2.76 6.88
C GLU A 263 -15.75 -3.32 8.12
N PHE A 264 -15.44 -2.75 9.27
CA PHE A 264 -16.01 -3.12 10.57
C PHE A 264 -16.78 -1.96 11.19
N THR A 265 -17.67 -2.29 12.13
CA THR A 265 -18.25 -1.32 13.06
C THR A 265 -17.95 -1.73 14.50
N LYS A 266 -17.66 -0.75 15.37
CA LYS A 266 -17.44 -1.00 16.80
C LYS A 266 -18.76 -1.27 17.51
N LYS A 267 -18.79 -2.34 18.31
CA LYS A 267 -19.92 -2.73 19.16
C LYS A 267 -20.21 -1.71 20.25
#